data_54f939aea4b29c3cc3de66da04e24d42
#
_entry.id   54f939aea4b29c3cc3de66da04e24d42
#
_cell.length_a   1.000
_cell.length_b   1.000
_cell.length_c   1.000
_cell.angle_alpha   90.00
_cell.angle_beta   90.00
_cell.angle_gamma   90.00
#
_symmetry.space_group_name_H-M   'P 1'
#
loop_
_entity.id
_entity.type
_entity.pdbx_description
1 polymer ?
#
loop_
_entity_poly.entity_id
_entity_poly.type
_entity_poly.pdbx_seq_one_letter_code
_entity_poly.pdbx_strand_id
1 'polypeptide(L)'
;MQINKERDWESFYQANELSWDYGEASPGLVDFLSSSRNEIPLGRALVPGCGRGHDARALAEAGWNVLGMDIAPSSIPMAKQLATENGLEIDFQLGDFLSEKPTIPFDLIFEHTLFCAINPNKREDYIKATKNWLKPRGQYLAVNYII
;
A
#
# COMPACT_ATOMS: atom_id res chain seq x y z
N MET A 1 0.60 27.95 -4.10
CA MET A 1 0.54 26.50 -4.09
C MET A 1 -0.85 26.03 -3.66
N GLN A 2 -1.44 25.14 -4.42
CA GLN A 2 -2.78 24.63 -4.11
C GLN A 2 -2.65 23.32 -3.35
N ILE A 3 -2.63 23.39 -2.03
CA ILE A 3 -2.46 22.22 -1.17
C ILE A 3 -3.65 21.25 -1.20
N ASN A 4 -4.81 21.73 -1.68
CA ASN A 4 -6.04 20.91 -1.75
C ASN A 4 -6.26 20.26 -3.12
N LYS A 5 -5.33 20.45 -4.05
CA LYS A 5 -5.43 19.86 -5.39
C LYS A 5 -5.03 18.38 -5.35
N GLU A 6 -5.88 17.53 -5.91
CA GLU A 6 -5.56 16.12 -6.10
C GLU A 6 -4.38 15.95 -7.05
N ARG A 7 -3.47 15.04 -6.73
CA ARG A 7 -2.34 14.73 -7.61
C ARG A 7 -2.76 13.71 -8.66
N ASP A 8 -2.29 13.91 -9.88
CA ASP A 8 -2.48 12.95 -10.96
C ASP A 8 -1.32 11.94 -10.97
N TRP A 9 -1.48 10.88 -10.18
CA TRP A 9 -0.45 9.86 -10.01
C TRP A 9 -0.15 9.13 -11.32
N GLU A 10 -1.15 8.92 -12.16
CA GLU A 10 -0.95 8.26 -13.45
C GLU A 10 0.02 9.03 -14.34
N SER A 11 -0.07 10.37 -14.36
CA SER A 11 0.85 11.18 -15.16
C SER A 11 2.29 11.04 -14.71
N PHE A 12 2.53 10.88 -13.41
CA PHE A 12 3.88 10.61 -12.89
C PHE A 12 4.43 9.26 -13.41
N TYR A 13 3.60 8.22 -13.44
CA TYR A 13 4.00 6.92 -13.97
C TYR A 13 4.31 7.01 -15.48
N GLN A 14 3.46 7.68 -16.23
CA GLN A 14 3.67 7.84 -17.67
C GLN A 14 4.92 8.66 -17.99
N ALA A 15 5.24 9.66 -17.19
CA ALA A 15 6.45 10.47 -17.33
C ALA A 15 7.70 9.82 -16.74
N ASN A 16 7.56 8.67 -16.07
CA ASN A 16 8.62 7.99 -15.33
C ASN A 16 9.23 8.88 -14.24
N GLU A 17 8.41 9.70 -13.59
CA GLU A 17 8.80 10.60 -12.51
C GLU A 17 8.41 10.00 -11.16
N LEU A 18 9.13 8.96 -10.73
CA LEU A 18 8.81 8.16 -9.55
C LEU A 18 9.77 8.48 -8.39
N SER A 19 9.87 9.76 -8.03
CA SER A 19 10.82 10.22 -7.01
C SER A 19 10.60 9.63 -5.62
N TRP A 20 9.37 9.17 -5.31
CA TRP A 20 9.05 8.50 -4.04
C TRP A 20 9.48 7.04 -4.01
N ASP A 21 9.83 6.47 -5.16
CA ASP A 21 10.18 5.06 -5.29
C ASP A 21 11.68 4.89 -5.24
N TYR A 22 12.16 4.25 -4.18
CA TYR A 22 13.59 4.01 -3.96
C TYR A 22 14.04 2.64 -4.47
N GLY A 23 13.18 1.90 -5.18
CA GLY A 23 13.52 0.61 -5.79
C GLY A 23 13.55 -0.57 -4.83
N GLU A 24 13.15 -0.37 -3.58
CA GLU A 24 13.16 -1.42 -2.56
C GLU A 24 12.04 -1.18 -1.53
N ALA A 25 11.77 -2.19 -0.72
CA ALA A 25 10.80 -2.09 0.36
C ALA A 25 11.22 -1.03 1.38
N SER A 26 10.23 -0.43 2.05
CA SER A 26 10.44 0.52 3.11
C SER A 26 11.32 -0.08 4.22
N PRO A 27 12.39 0.60 4.65
CA PRO A 27 13.22 0.12 5.77
C PRO A 27 12.41 -0.11 7.05
N GLY A 28 11.41 0.71 7.31
CA GLY A 28 10.53 0.54 8.47
C GLY A 28 9.75 -0.77 8.42
N LEU A 29 9.28 -1.16 7.23
CA LEU A 29 8.61 -2.45 7.05
C LEU A 29 9.59 -3.61 7.23
N VAL A 30 10.78 -3.51 6.65
CA VAL A 30 11.81 -4.55 6.78
C VAL A 30 12.16 -4.78 8.26
N ASP A 31 12.35 -3.70 9.01
CA ASP A 31 12.63 -3.79 10.46
C ASP A 31 11.47 -4.43 11.22
N PHE A 32 10.24 -4.03 10.90
CA PHE A 32 9.05 -4.61 11.52
C PHE A 32 8.96 -6.11 11.26
N LEU A 33 9.15 -6.55 10.03
CA LEU A 33 9.06 -7.96 9.67
C LEU A 33 10.17 -8.79 10.34
N SER A 34 11.35 -8.22 10.52
CA SER A 34 12.47 -8.89 11.16
C SER A 34 12.29 -9.04 12.67
N SER A 35 11.71 -8.03 13.32
CA SER A 35 11.60 -7.98 14.79
C SER A 35 10.30 -8.56 15.33
N SER A 36 9.20 -8.51 14.57
CA SER A 36 7.85 -8.83 15.05
C SER A 36 7.23 -10.05 14.39
N ARG A 37 7.94 -10.74 13.51
CA ARG A 37 7.38 -11.83 12.68
C ARG A 37 6.75 -12.97 13.49
N ASN A 38 7.14 -13.17 14.74
CA ASN A 38 6.61 -14.23 15.60
C ASN A 38 5.50 -13.73 16.52
N GLU A 39 5.21 -12.44 16.53
CA GLU A 39 4.25 -11.81 17.43
C GLU A 39 2.89 -11.58 16.78
N ILE A 40 2.86 -11.40 15.45
CA ILE A 40 1.65 -11.14 14.70
C ILE A 40 1.35 -12.34 13.82
N PRO A 41 0.19 -12.99 14.01
CA PRO A 41 -0.20 -14.10 13.13
C PRO A 41 -0.32 -13.66 11.69
N LEU A 42 0.20 -14.48 10.78
CA LEU A 42 0.07 -14.23 9.35
C LEU A 42 -1.39 -14.36 8.90
N GLY A 43 -1.77 -13.55 7.94
CA GLY A 43 -3.11 -13.55 7.38
C GLY A 43 -3.15 -12.74 6.10
N ARG A 44 -4.25 -12.01 5.88
CA ARG A 44 -4.45 -11.18 4.71
C ARG A 44 -3.95 -9.75 4.99
N ALA A 45 -3.12 -9.24 4.10
CA ALA A 45 -2.59 -7.88 4.17
C ALA A 45 -3.01 -7.06 2.97
N LEU A 46 -3.42 -5.83 3.22
CA LEU A 46 -3.71 -4.83 2.18
C LEU A 46 -2.60 -3.79 2.15
N VAL A 47 -2.12 -3.47 0.95
CA VAL A 47 -1.17 -2.39 0.73
C VAL A 47 -1.82 -1.35 -0.19
N PRO A 48 -2.53 -0.36 0.38
CA PRO A 48 -3.12 0.71 -0.43
C PRO A 48 -2.02 1.66 -0.90
N GLY A 49 -2.17 2.18 -2.12
CA GLY A 49 -1.13 3.02 -2.72
C GLY A 49 0.15 2.23 -2.98
N CYS A 50 0.03 0.99 -3.42
CA CYS A 50 1.13 0.03 -3.47
C CYS A 50 2.22 0.37 -4.51
N GLY A 51 1.95 1.24 -5.47
CA GLY A 51 2.92 1.60 -6.51
C GLY A 51 3.43 0.38 -7.25
N ARG A 52 4.76 0.27 -7.39
CA ARG A 52 5.41 -0.87 -8.05
C ARG A 52 5.51 -2.11 -7.18
N GLY A 53 4.95 -2.06 -5.96
CA GLY A 53 4.75 -3.25 -5.14
C GLY A 53 5.94 -3.70 -4.31
N HIS A 54 6.90 -2.84 -4.02
CA HIS A 54 8.07 -3.23 -3.22
C HIS A 54 7.67 -3.71 -1.82
N ASP A 55 6.79 -2.99 -1.13
CA ASP A 55 6.32 -3.38 0.19
C ASP A 55 5.40 -4.59 0.12
N ALA A 56 4.54 -4.66 -0.90
CA ALA A 56 3.68 -5.83 -1.11
C ALA A 56 4.51 -7.10 -1.28
N ARG A 57 5.61 -7.03 -2.04
CA ARG A 57 6.50 -8.19 -2.20
C ARG A 57 7.18 -8.58 -0.89
N ALA A 58 7.63 -7.60 -0.09
CA ALA A 58 8.24 -7.89 1.21
C ALA A 58 7.28 -8.63 2.14
N LEU A 59 6.02 -8.20 2.18
CA LEU A 59 4.98 -8.87 2.97
C LEU A 59 4.70 -10.28 2.45
N ALA A 60 4.60 -10.46 1.14
CA ALA A 60 4.37 -11.78 0.55
C ALA A 60 5.53 -12.74 0.83
N GLU A 61 6.77 -12.26 0.75
CA GLU A 61 7.95 -13.05 1.09
C GLU A 61 7.93 -13.49 2.55
N ALA A 62 7.35 -12.68 3.44
CA ALA A 62 7.21 -13.00 4.85
C ALA A 62 6.04 -13.94 5.15
N GLY A 63 5.24 -14.30 4.14
CA GLY A 63 4.15 -15.27 4.27
C GLY A 63 2.74 -14.68 4.30
N TRP A 64 2.58 -13.37 4.16
CA TRP A 64 1.26 -12.74 4.10
C TRP A 64 0.58 -13.00 2.76
N ASN A 65 -0.76 -13.13 2.80
CA ASN A 65 -1.58 -13.16 1.60
C ASN A 65 -1.94 -11.70 1.24
N VAL A 66 -1.32 -11.17 0.20
CA VAL A 66 -1.28 -9.72 -0.06
C VAL A 66 -2.20 -9.32 -1.20
N LEU A 67 -2.96 -8.25 -0.99
CA LEU A 67 -3.60 -7.46 -2.05
C LEU A 67 -2.91 -6.08 -2.09
N GLY A 68 -2.35 -5.74 -3.23
CA GLY A 68 -1.89 -4.38 -3.51
C GLY A 68 -2.96 -3.61 -4.26
N MET A 69 -3.17 -2.35 -3.92
CA MET A 69 -4.18 -1.51 -4.56
C MET A 69 -3.58 -0.15 -4.88
N ASP A 70 -3.87 0.35 -6.07
CA ASP A 70 -3.43 1.68 -6.48
C ASP A 70 -4.44 2.30 -7.44
N ILE A 71 -4.51 3.63 -7.46
CA ILE A 71 -5.38 4.38 -8.38
C ILE A 71 -4.72 4.66 -9.73
N ALA A 72 -3.40 4.49 -9.83
CA ALA A 72 -2.66 4.73 -11.06
C ALA A 72 -2.65 3.47 -11.93
N PRO A 73 -3.34 3.46 -13.09
CA PRO A 73 -3.41 2.26 -13.93
C PRO A 73 -2.04 1.69 -14.31
N SER A 74 -1.06 2.54 -14.59
CA SER A 74 0.27 2.09 -15.00
C SER A 74 1.05 1.36 -13.91
N SER A 75 0.72 1.58 -12.63
CA SER A 75 1.41 0.89 -11.53
C SER A 75 1.10 -0.60 -11.49
N ILE A 76 -0.11 -0.98 -11.87
CA ILE A 76 -0.60 -2.36 -11.71
C ILE A 76 0.20 -3.36 -12.57
N PRO A 77 0.35 -3.17 -13.89
CA PRO A 77 1.17 -4.10 -14.67
C PRO A 77 2.64 -4.13 -14.25
N MET A 78 3.20 -3.00 -13.81
CA MET A 78 4.56 -2.95 -13.28
C MET A 78 4.69 -3.81 -12.03
N ALA A 79 3.76 -3.66 -11.08
CA ALA A 79 3.75 -4.43 -9.84
C ALA A 79 3.60 -5.93 -10.11
N LYS A 80 2.69 -6.31 -11.01
CA LYS A 80 2.46 -7.71 -11.41
C LYS A 80 3.71 -8.32 -12.02
N GLN A 81 4.38 -7.61 -12.91
CA GLN A 81 5.60 -8.09 -13.55
C GLN A 81 6.69 -8.35 -12.53
N LEU A 82 6.92 -7.39 -11.62
CA LEU A 82 7.96 -7.52 -10.60
C LEU A 82 7.67 -8.67 -9.63
N ALA A 83 6.41 -8.89 -9.27
CA ALA A 83 6.03 -10.03 -8.43
C ALA A 83 6.32 -11.36 -9.15
N THR A 84 5.95 -11.47 -10.41
CA THR A 84 6.20 -12.68 -11.22
C THR A 84 7.71 -12.94 -11.36
N GLU A 85 8.50 -11.91 -11.60
CA GLU A 85 9.96 -12.04 -11.71
C GLU A 85 10.61 -12.55 -10.41
N ASN A 86 9.95 -12.29 -9.27
CA ASN A 86 10.42 -12.74 -7.95
C ASN A 86 9.74 -14.03 -7.49
N GLY A 87 8.97 -14.67 -8.34
CA GLY A 87 8.31 -15.94 -8.02
C GLY A 87 7.21 -15.81 -6.97
N LEU A 88 6.59 -14.64 -6.85
CA LEU A 88 5.56 -14.36 -5.85
C LEU A 88 4.18 -14.27 -6.48
N GLU A 89 3.18 -14.81 -5.77
CA GLU A 89 1.77 -14.67 -6.13
C GLU A 89 1.15 -13.57 -5.27
N ILE A 90 0.85 -12.44 -5.89
CA ILE A 90 0.26 -11.28 -5.23
C ILE A 90 -0.86 -10.77 -6.12
N ASP A 91 -2.02 -10.50 -5.52
CA ASP A 91 -3.11 -9.84 -6.21
C ASP A 91 -2.86 -8.33 -6.23
N PHE A 92 -2.97 -7.74 -7.42
CA PHE A 92 -2.92 -6.28 -7.58
C PHE A 92 -4.19 -5.81 -8.24
N GLN A 93 -4.79 -4.78 -7.68
CA GLN A 93 -6.07 -4.27 -8.13
C GLN A 93 -6.01 -2.76 -8.33
N LEU A 94 -6.48 -2.31 -9.51
CA LEU A 94 -6.75 -0.90 -9.73
C LEU A 94 -7.98 -0.52 -8.91
N GLY A 95 -7.85 0.48 -8.06
CA GLY A 95 -8.97 0.91 -7.24
C GLY A 95 -8.61 2.04 -6.29
N ASP A 96 -9.63 2.64 -5.72
CA ASP A 96 -9.51 3.74 -4.76
C ASP A 96 -9.82 3.24 -3.36
N PHE A 97 -8.79 3.15 -2.53
CA PHE A 97 -8.90 2.74 -1.14
C PHE A 97 -9.90 3.59 -0.34
N LEU A 98 -10.00 4.88 -0.67
CA LEU A 98 -10.84 5.81 0.08
C LEU A 98 -12.33 5.64 -0.19
N SER A 99 -12.71 5.19 -1.39
CA SER A 99 -14.11 5.12 -1.80
C SER A 99 -14.66 3.70 -1.94
N GLU A 100 -13.79 2.71 -2.15
CA GLU A 100 -14.21 1.32 -2.32
C GLU A 100 -14.29 0.60 -0.98
N LYS A 101 -15.00 -0.52 -0.96
CA LYS A 101 -15.17 -1.34 0.24
C LYS A 101 -14.71 -2.77 -0.04
N PRO A 102 -14.11 -3.45 0.95
CA PRO A 102 -13.69 -4.83 0.75
C PRO A 102 -14.88 -5.78 0.75
N THR A 103 -14.77 -6.85 -0.03
CA THR A 103 -15.65 -8.01 0.12
C THR A 103 -15.31 -8.76 1.41
N ILE A 104 -14.01 -8.92 1.67
CA ILE A 104 -13.49 -9.56 2.87
C ILE A 104 -12.45 -8.61 3.50
N PRO A 105 -12.67 -8.17 4.75
CA PRO A 105 -11.70 -7.29 5.42
C PRO A 105 -10.35 -7.97 5.67
N PHE A 106 -9.36 -7.18 6.01
CA PHE A 106 -7.97 -7.60 6.13
C PHE A 106 -7.51 -7.66 7.58
N ASP A 107 -6.53 -8.51 7.84
CA ASP A 107 -5.88 -8.64 9.15
C ASP A 107 -4.87 -7.53 9.39
N LEU A 108 -4.24 -7.05 8.31
CA LEU A 108 -3.23 -5.99 8.35
C LEU A 108 -3.46 -5.03 7.19
N ILE A 109 -3.35 -3.74 7.48
CA ILE A 109 -3.14 -2.72 6.45
C ILE A 109 -1.73 -2.16 6.67
N PHE A 110 -0.90 -2.20 5.64
CA PHE A 110 0.39 -1.53 5.64
C PHE A 110 0.39 -0.42 4.59
N GLU A 111 0.76 0.80 5.00
CA GLU A 111 0.95 1.88 4.05
C GLU A 111 2.28 2.60 4.27
N HIS A 112 2.85 3.07 3.19
CA HIS A 112 4.06 3.86 3.18
C HIS A 112 3.81 5.13 2.38
N THR A 113 3.81 6.27 3.08
CA THR A 113 3.65 7.61 2.50
C THR A 113 2.31 7.90 1.82
N LEU A 114 1.31 7.03 1.97
CA LEU A 114 0.00 7.28 1.36
C LEU A 114 -0.75 8.40 2.08
N PHE A 115 -0.89 8.31 3.41
CA PHE A 115 -1.62 9.31 4.19
C PHE A 115 -1.05 10.72 4.01
N CYS A 116 0.27 10.85 3.99
CA CYS A 116 0.91 12.15 3.79
C CYS A 116 0.83 12.66 2.36
N ALA A 117 0.54 11.78 1.39
CA ALA A 117 0.47 12.13 -0.03
C ALA A 117 -0.93 12.53 -0.49
N ILE A 118 -1.98 12.13 0.23
CA ILE A 118 -3.35 12.45 -0.17
C ILE A 118 -3.69 13.90 0.15
N ASN A 119 -4.69 14.43 -0.55
CA ASN A 119 -5.23 15.74 -0.25
C ASN A 119 -5.70 15.80 1.20
N PRO A 120 -5.29 16.82 2.00
CA PRO A 120 -5.72 16.94 3.39
C PRO A 120 -7.22 16.89 3.60
N ASN A 121 -8.03 17.32 2.64
CA ASN A 121 -9.49 17.25 2.71
C ASN A 121 -10.02 15.81 2.71
N LYS A 122 -9.19 14.83 2.34
CA LYS A 122 -9.57 13.42 2.29
C LYS A 122 -9.08 12.60 3.48
N ARG A 123 -8.46 13.24 4.47
CA ARG A 123 -7.93 12.52 5.62
C ARG A 123 -9.01 11.86 6.47
N GLU A 124 -10.18 12.48 6.59
CA GLU A 124 -11.31 11.84 7.27
C GLU A 124 -11.81 10.62 6.52
N ASP A 125 -11.87 10.69 5.20
CA ASP A 125 -12.22 9.54 4.36
C ASP A 125 -11.20 8.42 4.51
N TYR A 126 -9.93 8.77 4.63
CA TYR A 126 -8.86 7.80 4.87
C TYR A 126 -9.06 7.04 6.19
N ILE A 127 -9.41 7.75 7.25
CA ILE A 127 -9.67 7.13 8.56
C ILE A 127 -10.86 6.18 8.47
N LYS A 128 -11.93 6.61 7.82
CA LYS A 128 -13.12 5.77 7.61
C LYS A 128 -12.77 4.53 6.76
N ALA A 129 -12.01 4.71 5.70
CA ALA A 129 -11.57 3.61 4.85
C ALA A 129 -10.75 2.59 5.66
N THR A 130 -9.81 3.05 6.45
CA THR A 130 -9.00 2.16 7.30
C THR A 130 -9.88 1.28 8.18
N LYS A 131 -10.92 1.85 8.79
CA LYS A 131 -11.87 1.09 9.60
C LYS A 131 -12.67 0.08 8.78
N ASN A 132 -13.05 0.45 7.54
CA ASN A 132 -13.84 -0.42 6.67
C ASN A 132 -13.03 -1.60 6.14
N TRP A 133 -11.75 -1.38 5.84
CA TRP A 133 -10.90 -2.40 5.26
C TRP A 133 -10.29 -3.36 6.29
N LEU A 134 -10.26 -2.97 7.58
CA LEU A 134 -9.72 -3.81 8.64
C LEU A 134 -10.80 -4.64 9.32
N LYS A 135 -10.45 -5.88 9.67
CA LYS A 135 -11.22 -6.66 10.64
C LYS A 135 -11.20 -5.99 12.00
N PRO A 136 -12.18 -6.29 12.91
CA PRO A 136 -12.21 -5.66 14.24
C PRO A 136 -10.93 -5.77 15.06
N ARG A 137 -10.14 -6.84 14.85
CA ARG A 137 -8.84 -7.02 15.52
C ARG A 137 -7.67 -6.85 14.57
N GLY A 138 -7.94 -6.28 13.40
CA GLY A 138 -6.90 -6.01 12.43
C GLY A 138 -5.95 -4.92 12.90
N GLN A 139 -4.75 -4.93 12.33
CA GLN A 139 -3.70 -3.99 12.68
C GLN A 139 -3.38 -3.06 11.53
N TYR A 140 -3.09 -1.83 11.87
CA TYR A 140 -2.68 -0.81 10.93
C TYR A 140 -1.24 -0.41 11.21
N LEU A 141 -0.39 -0.53 10.21
CA LEU A 141 1.01 -0.13 10.28
C LEU A 141 1.30 0.88 9.18
N ALA A 142 1.86 2.01 9.54
CA ALA A 142 2.19 3.06 8.58
C ALA A 142 3.62 3.54 8.78
N VAL A 143 4.26 3.85 7.65
CA VAL A 143 5.54 4.55 7.63
C VAL A 143 5.30 5.88 6.93
N ASN A 144 5.31 6.96 7.71
CA ASN A 144 5.04 8.30 7.21
C ASN A 144 6.21 9.23 7.50
N TYR A 145 6.36 10.25 6.66
CA TYR A 145 7.31 11.32 6.94
C TYR A 145 6.78 12.20 8.07
N ILE A 146 7.69 12.64 8.93
CA ILE A 146 7.40 13.64 9.94
C ILE A 146 7.47 15.00 9.25
N ILE A 147 6.39 15.76 9.38
CA ILE A 147 6.28 17.09 8.76
C ILE A 147 6.45 18.16 9.83
#